data_1e1a64c5a35c967f8f2e7e6d07552fa6
#
_entry.id   1e1a64c5a35c967f8f2e7e6d07552fa6
#
_cell.length_a   1.000
_cell.length_b   1.000
_cell.length_c   1.000
_cell.angle_alpha   90.00
_cell.angle_beta   90.00
_cell.angle_gamma   90.00
#
_symmetry.space_group_name_H-M   'P 1'
#
loop_
_entity.id
_entity.type
_entity.pdbx_description
1 polymer ?
#
loop_
_entity_poly.entity_id
_entity_poly.type
_entity_poly.pdbx_seq_one_letter_code
_entity_poly.pdbx_strand_id
1 'polypeptide(L)'
;MDIFEKIKNNRGPLGQHSKESHGYFTFPKLEGEIHAHMTFRGKPVLTWSLNNYLGLANHPAVRKADAEAAAQWGLAYPMGARMMSGQTKYHEQLEQELAEFMQKEDAFLLNFGYQGCMSAIEALVGRHDVVVYDSECHACMVDGVRLHQGKRFVFQHNDMESFEKMLHQAKRVTDQTEIGRAHV
;
A
#
# COMPACT_ATOMS: atom_id res chain seq x y z
N MET A 1 11.11 13.96 28.82
CA MET A 1 9.72 13.49 28.62
C MET A 1 9.80 11.98 28.34
N ASP A 2 9.18 11.22 29.20
CA ASP A 2 9.05 9.77 29.06
C ASP A 2 8.24 9.44 27.79
N ILE A 3 8.54 8.29 27.20
CA ILE A 3 7.87 7.84 25.97
C ILE A 3 6.34 7.69 26.17
N PHE A 4 5.92 7.26 27.34
CA PHE A 4 4.49 7.09 27.65
C PHE A 4 3.78 8.46 27.78
N GLU A 5 4.43 9.45 28.34
CA GLU A 5 3.92 10.83 28.35
C GLU A 5 3.84 11.43 26.95
N LYS A 6 4.85 11.15 26.10
CA LYS A 6 4.84 11.55 24.70
C LYS A 6 3.65 10.93 23.97
N ILE A 7 3.38 9.63 24.17
CA ILE A 7 2.25 8.93 23.56
C ILE A 7 0.91 9.50 24.05
N LYS A 8 0.75 9.71 25.35
CA LYS A 8 -0.47 10.31 25.91
C LYS A 8 -0.78 11.70 25.36
N ASN A 9 0.27 12.47 25.06
CA ASN A 9 0.16 13.83 24.52
C ASN A 9 0.28 13.88 22.99
N ASN A 10 0.33 12.73 22.31
CA ASN A 10 0.45 12.65 20.87
C ASN A 10 -0.75 13.32 20.21
N ARG A 11 -0.47 14.36 19.42
CA ARG A 11 -1.43 15.10 18.60
C ARG A 11 -1.38 14.68 17.11
N GLY A 12 -0.82 13.51 16.82
CA GLY A 12 -0.81 12.97 15.46
C GLY A 12 -2.21 12.85 14.86
N PRO A 13 -2.32 12.60 13.56
CA PRO A 13 -3.61 12.61 12.85
C PRO A 13 -4.71 11.80 13.51
N LEU A 14 -4.39 10.59 13.99
CA LEU A 14 -5.36 9.75 14.69
C LEU A 14 -5.77 10.32 16.06
N GLY A 15 -4.86 10.93 16.79
CA GLY A 15 -5.14 11.55 18.09
C GLY A 15 -6.04 12.78 17.95
N GLN A 16 -5.83 13.60 16.91
CA GLN A 16 -6.67 14.73 16.60
C GLN A 16 -8.05 14.29 16.16
N HIS A 17 -8.15 13.34 15.22
CA HIS A 17 -9.41 12.79 14.77
C HIS A 17 -10.21 12.16 15.91
N SER A 18 -9.57 11.40 16.80
CA SER A 18 -10.23 10.82 17.98
C SER A 18 -10.82 11.88 18.92
N LYS A 19 -10.16 13.02 19.07
CA LYS A 19 -10.67 14.13 19.88
C LYS A 19 -11.84 14.85 19.21
N GLU A 20 -11.74 15.15 17.93
CA GLU A 20 -12.76 15.86 17.17
C GLU A 20 -14.03 15.01 16.98
N SER A 21 -13.88 13.72 16.74
CA SER A 21 -14.99 12.77 16.61
C SER A 21 -15.51 12.24 17.95
N HIS A 22 -14.99 12.73 19.08
CA HIS A 22 -15.31 12.22 20.42
C HIS A 22 -15.16 10.69 20.55
N GLY A 23 -14.24 10.10 19.78
CA GLY A 23 -14.05 8.64 19.71
C GLY A 23 -15.21 7.87 19.05
N TYR A 24 -16.23 8.56 18.55
CA TYR A 24 -17.42 7.90 18.00
C TYR A 24 -17.10 7.05 16.77
N PHE A 25 -16.27 7.57 15.86
CA PHE A 25 -15.85 6.88 14.64
C PHE A 25 -14.44 6.30 14.69
N THR A 26 -13.80 6.36 15.87
CA THR A 26 -12.48 5.73 16.05
C THR A 26 -12.68 4.22 16.22
N PHE A 27 -12.15 3.45 15.28
CA PHE A 27 -12.34 2.00 15.21
C PHE A 27 -13.82 1.56 15.23
N PRO A 28 -14.64 2.02 14.27
CA PRO A 28 -16.06 1.67 14.24
C PRO A 28 -16.25 0.16 14.05
N LYS A 29 -17.09 -0.45 14.87
CA LYS A 29 -17.45 -1.85 14.74
C LYS A 29 -18.64 -1.97 13.80
N LEU A 30 -18.37 -2.33 12.55
CA LEU A 30 -19.40 -2.62 11.56
C LEU A 30 -19.78 -4.08 11.62
N GLU A 31 -21.06 -4.37 11.56
CA GLU A 31 -21.63 -5.71 11.66
C GLU A 31 -22.38 -6.07 10.37
N GLY A 32 -22.44 -7.36 10.09
CA GLY A 32 -23.10 -7.92 8.91
C GLY A 32 -22.10 -8.34 7.81
N GLU A 33 -22.64 -8.73 6.68
CA GLU A 33 -21.81 -9.03 5.50
C GLU A 33 -21.19 -7.75 4.96
N ILE A 34 -20.00 -7.89 4.36
CA ILE A 34 -19.31 -6.76 3.70
C ILE A 34 -20.18 -6.26 2.53
N HIS A 35 -20.83 -5.12 2.72
CA HIS A 35 -21.77 -4.55 1.77
C HIS A 35 -21.82 -3.03 1.89
N ALA A 36 -22.39 -2.36 0.89
CA ALA A 36 -22.61 -0.92 0.93
C ALA A 36 -23.47 -0.46 2.14
N HIS A 37 -24.34 -1.33 2.64
CA HIS A 37 -25.11 -1.09 3.85
C HIS A 37 -24.75 -2.12 4.90
N MET A 38 -24.20 -1.64 6.01
CA MET A 38 -23.87 -2.45 7.17
C MET A 38 -24.52 -1.89 8.43
N THR A 39 -24.40 -2.56 9.54
CA THR A 39 -24.96 -2.12 10.82
C THR A 39 -23.88 -1.52 11.70
N PHE A 40 -24.13 -0.33 12.25
CA PHE A 40 -23.29 0.33 13.22
C PHE A 40 -24.13 0.71 14.45
N ARG A 41 -23.76 0.19 15.63
CA ARG A 41 -24.50 0.42 16.88
C ARG A 41 -26.01 0.14 16.74
N GLY A 42 -26.35 -0.96 16.08
CA GLY A 42 -27.74 -1.40 15.88
C GLY A 42 -28.53 -0.60 14.83
N LYS A 43 -27.90 0.30 14.10
CA LYS A 43 -28.55 1.10 13.04
C LYS A 43 -27.93 0.81 11.67
N PRO A 44 -28.74 0.72 10.60
CA PRO A 44 -28.19 0.59 9.26
C PRO A 44 -27.47 1.89 8.85
N VAL A 45 -26.31 1.73 8.26
CA VAL A 45 -25.47 2.83 7.77
C VAL A 45 -24.97 2.55 6.37
N LEU A 46 -24.82 3.58 5.55
CA LEU A 46 -24.11 3.49 4.29
C LEU A 46 -22.62 3.52 4.56
N THR A 47 -21.89 2.50 4.08
CA THR A 47 -20.49 2.29 4.39
C THR A 47 -19.61 2.68 3.21
N TRP A 48 -18.77 3.71 3.41
CA TRP A 48 -17.84 4.25 2.40
C TRP A 48 -16.37 3.85 2.64
N SER A 49 -16.09 3.15 3.73
CA SER A 49 -14.72 2.86 4.20
C SER A 49 -14.21 1.46 3.86
N LEU A 50 -14.91 0.72 3.01
CA LEU A 50 -14.53 -0.64 2.63
C LEU A 50 -13.63 -0.65 1.39
N ASN A 51 -12.62 -1.51 1.40
CA ASN A 51 -11.75 -1.77 0.24
C ASN A 51 -12.36 -2.81 -0.72
N ASN A 52 -13.68 -2.81 -0.86
CA ASN A 52 -14.44 -3.70 -1.73
C ASN A 52 -14.90 -2.97 -3.00
N TYR A 53 -13.96 -2.33 -3.70
CA TYR A 53 -14.24 -1.39 -4.80
C TYR A 53 -15.03 -2.00 -5.95
N LEU A 54 -14.81 -3.29 -6.26
CA LEU A 54 -15.51 -4.01 -7.33
C LEU A 54 -16.68 -4.86 -6.83
N GLY A 55 -16.96 -4.85 -5.53
CA GLY A 55 -18.05 -5.64 -4.94
C GLY A 55 -17.79 -7.16 -4.93
N LEU A 56 -16.55 -7.59 -5.14
CA LEU A 56 -16.22 -9.01 -5.31
C LEU A 56 -16.14 -9.81 -4.02
N ALA A 57 -16.06 -9.16 -2.86
CA ALA A 57 -15.91 -9.85 -1.57
C ALA A 57 -17.04 -10.85 -1.28
N ASN A 58 -18.26 -10.59 -1.77
CA ASN A 58 -19.42 -11.46 -1.61
C ASN A 58 -19.89 -12.09 -2.92
N HIS A 59 -19.10 -11.97 -3.98
CA HIS A 59 -19.46 -12.59 -5.25
C HIS A 59 -19.52 -14.11 -5.11
N PRO A 60 -20.64 -14.78 -5.50
CA PRO A 60 -20.83 -16.22 -5.26
C PRO A 60 -19.69 -17.10 -5.80
N ALA A 61 -19.18 -16.78 -6.98
CA ALA A 61 -18.08 -17.55 -7.58
C ALA A 61 -16.77 -17.38 -6.81
N VAL A 62 -16.47 -16.18 -6.30
CA VAL A 62 -15.27 -15.90 -5.50
C VAL A 62 -15.36 -16.63 -4.16
N ARG A 63 -16.50 -16.52 -3.46
CA ARG A 63 -16.72 -17.24 -2.20
C ARG A 63 -16.65 -18.75 -2.35
N LYS A 64 -17.19 -19.26 -3.45
CA LYS A 64 -17.13 -20.71 -3.75
C LYS A 64 -15.68 -21.15 -3.98
N ALA A 65 -14.91 -20.45 -4.80
CA ALA A 65 -13.52 -20.77 -5.08
C ALA A 65 -12.65 -20.74 -3.81
N ASP A 66 -12.85 -19.76 -2.93
CA ASP A 66 -12.16 -19.64 -1.65
C ASP A 66 -12.49 -20.82 -0.73
N ALA A 67 -13.78 -21.15 -0.57
CA ALA A 67 -14.21 -22.28 0.25
C ALA A 67 -13.69 -23.63 -0.26
N GLU A 68 -13.70 -23.86 -1.57
CA GLU A 68 -13.17 -25.06 -2.20
C GLU A 68 -11.65 -25.17 -2.02
N ALA A 69 -10.92 -24.05 -2.18
CA ALA A 69 -9.49 -24.02 -1.95
C ALA A 69 -9.14 -24.29 -0.48
N ALA A 70 -9.86 -23.66 0.47
CA ALA A 70 -9.66 -23.91 1.89
C ALA A 70 -9.95 -25.38 2.28
N ALA A 71 -10.98 -26.01 1.71
CA ALA A 71 -11.31 -27.41 1.94
C ALA A 71 -10.25 -28.37 1.37
N GLN A 72 -9.68 -28.03 0.22
CA GLN A 72 -8.70 -28.88 -0.47
C GLN A 72 -7.28 -28.74 0.09
N TRP A 73 -6.87 -27.51 0.40
CA TRP A 73 -5.48 -27.17 0.69
C TRP A 73 -5.24 -26.77 2.15
N GLY A 74 -6.29 -26.59 2.92
CA GLY A 74 -6.22 -26.05 4.29
C GLY A 74 -6.16 -24.53 4.32
N LEU A 75 -6.29 -23.99 5.54
CA LEU A 75 -6.19 -22.57 5.77
C LEU A 75 -4.75 -22.09 5.63
N ALA A 76 -4.57 -20.90 5.07
CA ALA A 76 -3.27 -20.25 4.91
C ALA A 76 -2.22 -21.07 4.13
N TYR A 77 -2.66 -21.92 3.21
CA TYR A 77 -1.76 -22.59 2.27
C TYR A 77 -1.11 -21.53 1.35
N PRO A 78 0.21 -21.59 1.11
CA PRO A 78 1.17 -22.64 1.47
C PRO A 78 1.98 -22.36 2.76
N MET A 79 1.66 -21.40 3.59
CA MET A 79 2.31 -21.07 4.88
C MET A 79 3.84 -20.97 4.84
N GLY A 80 4.39 -20.47 3.75
CA GLY A 80 5.82 -20.29 3.59
C GLY A 80 6.16 -19.03 2.81
N ALA A 81 7.36 -18.52 2.99
CA ALA A 81 7.88 -17.46 2.11
C ALA A 81 8.07 -18.03 0.70
N ARG A 82 7.72 -17.25 -0.33
CA ARG A 82 7.78 -17.68 -1.73
C ARG A 82 9.16 -18.20 -2.14
N MET A 83 10.24 -17.60 -1.63
CA MET A 83 11.61 -18.04 -1.89
C MET A 83 11.93 -19.44 -1.37
N MET A 84 11.18 -19.93 -0.39
CA MET A 84 11.46 -21.21 0.28
C MET A 84 10.47 -22.29 -0.15
N SER A 85 9.27 -22.25 0.39
CA SER A 85 8.24 -23.27 0.19
C SER A 85 6.85 -22.67 -0.12
N GLY A 86 6.78 -21.35 -0.28
CA GLY A 86 5.51 -20.65 -0.45
C GLY A 86 5.09 -20.37 -1.89
N GLN A 87 5.91 -20.76 -2.88
CA GLN A 87 5.53 -20.65 -4.28
C GLN A 87 4.57 -21.79 -4.67
N THR A 88 3.50 -21.45 -5.36
CA THR A 88 2.52 -22.42 -5.86
C THR A 88 2.18 -22.17 -7.32
N LYS A 89 1.62 -23.17 -7.99
CA LYS A 89 1.10 -23.02 -9.35
C LYS A 89 0.05 -21.90 -9.49
N TYR A 90 -0.66 -21.58 -8.41
CA TYR A 90 -1.67 -20.52 -8.42
C TYR A 90 -1.04 -19.12 -8.43
N HIS A 91 0.14 -18.96 -7.83
CA HIS A 91 0.89 -17.72 -7.97
C HIS A 91 1.31 -17.51 -9.42
N GLU A 92 1.89 -18.53 -10.05
CA GLU A 92 2.37 -18.46 -11.44
C GLU A 92 1.21 -18.20 -12.40
N GLN A 93 0.10 -18.92 -12.24
CA GLN A 93 -1.07 -18.72 -13.07
C GLN A 93 -1.63 -17.30 -12.92
N LEU A 94 -1.78 -16.80 -11.69
CA LEU A 94 -2.30 -15.45 -11.43
C LEU A 94 -1.36 -14.38 -11.99
N GLU A 95 -0.06 -14.53 -11.82
CA GLU A 95 0.94 -13.62 -12.37
C GLU A 95 0.88 -13.56 -13.89
N GLN A 96 0.76 -14.72 -14.55
CA GLN A 96 0.58 -14.79 -16.00
C GLN A 96 -0.71 -14.09 -16.44
N GLU A 97 -1.85 -14.42 -15.83
CA GLU A 97 -3.14 -13.82 -16.16
C GLU A 97 -3.15 -12.29 -15.92
N LEU A 98 -2.49 -11.82 -14.87
CA LEU A 98 -2.35 -10.39 -14.60
C LEU A 98 -1.44 -9.68 -15.63
N ALA A 99 -0.32 -10.30 -16.00
CA ALA A 99 0.56 -9.77 -17.02
C ALA A 99 -0.17 -9.64 -18.37
N GLU A 100 -0.88 -10.67 -18.79
CA GLU A 100 -1.71 -10.66 -20.01
C GLU A 100 -2.80 -9.56 -19.94
N PHE A 101 -3.54 -9.50 -18.85
CA PHE A 101 -4.59 -8.49 -18.64
C PHE A 101 -4.05 -7.06 -18.70
N MET A 102 -2.91 -6.81 -18.10
CA MET A 102 -2.25 -5.50 -18.05
C MET A 102 -1.40 -5.21 -19.30
N GLN A 103 -1.30 -6.16 -20.24
CA GLN A 103 -0.45 -6.06 -21.45
C GLN A 103 1.01 -5.75 -21.09
N LYS A 104 1.53 -6.45 -20.08
CA LYS A 104 2.93 -6.37 -19.63
C LYS A 104 3.63 -7.70 -19.87
N GLU A 105 4.96 -7.64 -19.90
CA GLU A 105 5.79 -8.83 -20.10
C GLU A 105 5.73 -9.80 -18.93
N ASP A 106 5.55 -9.27 -17.72
CA ASP A 106 5.53 -10.06 -16.50
C ASP A 106 4.75 -9.35 -15.38
N ALA A 107 4.40 -10.10 -14.36
CA ALA A 107 3.79 -9.60 -13.13
C ALA A 107 4.36 -10.37 -11.92
N PHE A 108 4.45 -9.71 -10.79
CA PHE A 108 4.90 -10.28 -9.55
C PHE A 108 3.91 -10.03 -8.42
N LEU A 109 3.38 -11.09 -7.82
CA LEU A 109 2.38 -11.02 -6.78
C LEU A 109 3.03 -10.79 -5.41
N LEU A 110 2.59 -9.75 -4.70
CA LEU A 110 2.94 -9.45 -3.33
C LEU A 110 1.70 -9.50 -2.44
N ASN A 111 1.76 -10.26 -1.34
CA ASN A 111 0.60 -10.51 -0.49
C ASN A 111 0.14 -9.28 0.32
N PHE A 112 1.06 -8.35 0.60
CA PHE A 112 0.78 -7.17 1.42
C PHE A 112 1.12 -5.90 0.66
N GLY A 113 0.10 -5.13 0.26
CA GLY A 113 0.27 -3.94 -0.56
C GLY A 113 1.22 -2.91 0.06
N TYR A 114 1.10 -2.64 1.35
CA TYR A 114 1.97 -1.69 2.05
C TYR A 114 3.44 -2.11 1.97
N GLN A 115 3.75 -3.34 2.36
CA GLN A 115 5.10 -3.87 2.31
C GLN A 115 5.59 -4.04 0.88
N GLY A 116 4.72 -4.46 -0.03
CA GLY A 116 5.02 -4.60 -1.44
C GLY A 116 5.51 -3.31 -2.07
N CYS A 117 4.77 -2.22 -1.90
CA CYS A 117 5.18 -0.90 -2.40
C CYS A 117 6.49 -0.41 -1.76
N MET A 118 6.62 -0.59 -0.45
CA MET A 118 7.84 -0.21 0.27
C MET A 118 9.06 -1.00 -0.21
N SER A 119 8.93 -2.32 -0.33
CA SER A 119 10.00 -3.21 -0.77
C SER A 119 10.35 -3.01 -2.25
N ALA A 120 9.36 -2.68 -3.10
CA ALA A 120 9.62 -2.39 -4.49
C ALA A 120 10.52 -1.15 -4.65
N ILE A 121 10.28 -0.09 -3.89
CA ILE A 121 11.14 1.09 -3.91
C ILE A 121 12.55 0.73 -3.42
N GLU A 122 12.66 0.04 -2.30
CA GLU A 122 13.95 -0.33 -1.73
C GLU A 122 14.75 -1.25 -2.67
N ALA A 123 14.09 -2.17 -3.36
CA ALA A 123 14.74 -3.10 -4.29
C ALA A 123 15.19 -2.43 -5.60
N LEU A 124 14.42 -1.45 -6.09
CA LEU A 124 14.65 -0.82 -7.39
C LEU A 124 15.57 0.39 -7.32
N VAL A 125 15.66 1.05 -6.17
CA VAL A 125 16.33 2.34 -6.01
C VAL A 125 17.47 2.23 -5.02
N GLY A 126 18.70 2.33 -5.52
CA GLY A 126 19.93 2.21 -4.74
C GLY A 126 20.44 3.56 -4.20
N ARG A 127 21.50 3.53 -3.41
CA ARG A 127 22.09 4.71 -2.74
C ARG A 127 22.59 5.81 -3.69
N HIS A 128 22.81 5.48 -4.96
CA HIS A 128 23.28 6.41 -5.98
C HIS A 128 22.16 7.01 -6.83
N ASP A 129 20.96 6.50 -6.66
CA ASP A 129 19.79 6.98 -7.37
C ASP A 129 19.13 8.14 -6.62
N VAL A 130 18.30 8.86 -7.36
CA VAL A 130 17.54 10.00 -6.81
C VAL A 130 16.05 9.73 -6.99
N VAL A 131 15.29 9.98 -5.93
CA VAL A 131 13.83 9.85 -5.95
C VAL A 131 13.19 11.21 -5.89
N VAL A 132 12.27 11.47 -6.82
CA VAL A 132 11.37 12.63 -6.77
C VAL A 132 9.97 12.09 -6.53
N TYR A 133 9.28 12.58 -5.49
CA TYR A 133 7.99 12.06 -5.08
C TYR A 133 7.04 13.15 -4.61
N ASP A 134 5.75 12.88 -4.71
CA ASP A 134 4.67 13.76 -4.32
C ASP A 134 4.52 13.83 -2.80
N SER A 135 4.23 15.02 -2.25
CA SER A 135 4.07 15.25 -0.80
C SER A 135 2.88 14.50 -0.19
N GLU A 136 1.88 14.14 -0.99
CA GLU A 136 0.66 13.45 -0.55
C GLU A 136 0.59 11.99 -1.03
N CYS A 137 1.71 11.41 -1.46
CA CYS A 137 1.69 10.00 -1.81
C CYS A 137 1.42 9.12 -0.57
N HIS A 138 0.90 7.93 -0.80
CA HIS A 138 0.53 7.01 0.27
C HIS A 138 1.72 6.72 1.21
N ALA A 139 1.43 6.51 2.48
CA ALA A 139 2.44 6.27 3.52
C ALA A 139 3.44 5.16 3.19
N CYS A 140 3.03 4.09 2.49
CA CYS A 140 3.94 3.03 2.06
C CYS A 140 5.02 3.52 1.10
N MET A 141 4.68 4.47 0.21
CA MET A 141 5.66 5.10 -0.69
C MET A 141 6.63 5.98 0.09
N VAL A 142 6.11 6.79 1.01
CA VAL A 142 6.94 7.63 1.88
C VAL A 142 7.91 6.79 2.70
N ASP A 143 7.46 5.68 3.25
CA ASP A 143 8.32 4.80 4.05
C ASP A 143 9.34 4.07 3.17
N GLY A 144 8.97 3.61 1.98
CA GLY A 144 9.92 3.08 1.00
C GLY A 144 11.01 4.09 0.62
N VAL A 145 10.61 5.33 0.34
CA VAL A 145 11.53 6.42 0.05
C VAL A 145 12.40 6.80 1.26
N ARG A 146 11.92 6.62 2.48
CA ARG A 146 12.73 6.83 3.70
C ARG A 146 13.80 5.77 3.91
N LEU A 147 13.54 4.53 3.51
CA LEU A 147 14.52 3.45 3.55
C LEU A 147 15.62 3.62 2.49
N HIS A 148 15.30 4.32 1.41
CA HIS A 148 16.26 4.65 0.37
C HIS A 148 17.42 5.52 0.91
N GLN A 149 18.64 5.11 0.65
CA GLN A 149 19.85 5.77 1.16
C GLN A 149 20.36 6.93 0.28
N GLY A 150 19.80 7.08 -0.91
CA GLY A 150 20.14 8.15 -1.85
C GLY A 150 19.42 9.46 -1.55
N LYS A 151 19.55 10.40 -2.48
CA LYS A 151 18.90 11.70 -2.36
C LYS A 151 17.44 11.64 -2.78
N ARG A 152 16.62 12.42 -2.10
CA ARG A 152 15.18 12.47 -2.32
C ARG A 152 14.69 13.91 -2.32
N PHE A 153 13.78 14.19 -3.23
CA PHE A 153 13.15 15.49 -3.42
C PHE A 153 11.65 15.32 -3.36
N VAL A 154 10.98 16.14 -2.60
CA VAL A 154 9.53 16.13 -2.47
C VAL A 154 8.96 17.36 -3.16
N PHE A 155 7.95 17.18 -4.01
CA PHE A 155 7.21 18.28 -4.61
C PHE A 155 5.80 18.40 -4.04
N GLN A 156 5.23 19.58 -4.15
CA GLN A 156 3.88 19.85 -3.66
C GLN A 156 2.85 19.11 -4.51
N HIS A 157 1.84 18.56 -3.84
CA HIS A 157 0.78 17.77 -4.50
C HIS A 157 0.11 18.54 -5.62
N ASN A 158 0.01 17.91 -6.81
CA ASN A 158 -0.57 18.47 -8.03
C ASN A 158 0.04 19.82 -8.50
N ASP A 159 1.23 20.19 -8.05
CA ASP A 159 1.93 21.40 -8.45
C ASP A 159 3.04 21.08 -9.45
N MET A 160 2.77 21.35 -10.72
CA MET A 160 3.72 21.08 -11.81
C MET A 160 4.95 21.97 -11.78
N GLU A 161 4.85 23.20 -11.30
CA GLU A 161 6.02 24.09 -11.14
C GLU A 161 6.95 23.56 -10.06
N SER A 162 6.37 23.12 -8.93
CA SER A 162 7.10 22.46 -7.86
C SER A 162 7.76 21.16 -8.36
N PHE A 163 7.05 20.37 -9.15
CA PHE A 163 7.58 19.14 -9.74
C PHE A 163 8.78 19.42 -10.65
N GLU A 164 8.65 20.33 -11.59
CA GLU A 164 9.72 20.73 -12.51
C GLU A 164 10.96 21.24 -11.75
N LYS A 165 10.75 22.09 -10.75
CA LYS A 165 11.81 22.57 -9.88
C LYS A 165 12.57 21.43 -9.19
N MET A 166 11.84 20.43 -8.66
CA MET A 166 12.47 19.27 -8.00
C MET A 166 13.21 18.39 -8.99
N LEU A 167 12.68 18.21 -10.21
CA LEU A 167 13.38 17.49 -11.29
C LEU A 167 14.69 18.17 -11.67
N HIS A 168 14.69 19.48 -11.82
CA HIS A 168 15.92 20.22 -12.09
C HIS A 168 16.96 20.10 -10.97
N GLN A 169 16.52 20.09 -9.72
CA GLN A 169 17.42 19.87 -8.60
C GLN A 169 17.97 18.43 -8.59
N ALA A 170 17.12 17.44 -8.83
CA ALA A 170 17.50 16.05 -8.93
C ALA A 170 18.54 15.85 -10.05
N LYS A 171 18.30 16.42 -11.24
CA LYS A 171 19.22 16.35 -12.36
C LYS A 171 20.61 16.92 -12.04
N ARG A 172 20.67 18.08 -11.39
CA ARG A 172 21.95 18.68 -10.99
C ARG A 172 22.77 17.76 -10.07
N VAL A 173 22.09 17.00 -9.23
CA VAL A 173 22.75 16.05 -8.33
C VAL A 173 23.25 14.83 -9.09
N THR A 174 22.48 14.30 -10.02
CA THR A 174 22.89 13.15 -10.85
C THR A 174 24.02 13.52 -11.80
N ASP A 175 23.97 14.69 -12.42
CA ASP A 175 25.04 15.18 -13.31
C ASP A 175 26.38 15.41 -12.56
N GLN A 176 26.34 15.71 -11.27
CA GLN A 176 27.53 15.89 -10.43
C GLN A 176 28.17 14.57 -9.98
N THR A 177 27.47 13.48 -10.06
CA THR A 177 27.91 12.18 -9.53
C THR A 177 28.39 11.19 -10.59
N GLU A 178 28.42 11.54 -11.86
CA GLU A 178 28.75 10.68 -13.03
C GLU A 178 28.01 9.32 -13.06
N ILE A 179 27.04 9.13 -12.20
CA ILE A 179 26.32 7.86 -12.04
C ILE A 179 24.83 8.14 -11.94
N GLY A 180 24.09 7.69 -12.89
CA GLY A 180 22.71 7.46 -12.60
C GLY A 180 21.72 7.96 -13.63
N ARG A 181 21.03 7.02 -14.17
CA ARG A 181 19.80 7.25 -14.91
C ARG A 181 18.73 7.66 -13.90
N ALA A 182 18.14 8.83 -14.10
CA ALA A 182 16.89 9.17 -13.45
C ALA A 182 15.79 8.27 -14.02
N HIS A 183 15.17 7.46 -13.21
CA HIS A 183 13.95 6.77 -13.56
C HIS A 183 12.78 7.63 -13.07
N VAL A 184 11.96 8.08 -14.01
CA VAL A 184 10.69 8.76 -13.77
C VAL A 184 9.59 7.70 -13.64
#